data_73c9007cca787b28e4d2e29ea5b84ed5
#
_entry.id   73c9007cca787b28e4d2e29ea5b84ed5
#
_cell.length_a   1.000
_cell.length_b   1.000
_cell.length_c   1.000
_cell.angle_alpha   90.00
_cell.angle_beta   90.00
_cell.angle_gamma   90.00
#
_symmetry.space_group_name_H-M   'P 1'
#
loop_
_entity.id
_entity.type
_entity.pdbx_description
1 polymer ?
#
loop_
_entity_poly.entity_id
_entity_poly.type
_entity_poly.pdbx_seq_one_letter_code
_entity_poly.pdbx_strand_id
1 'polypeptide(L)'
;MAENKVLGLSTSDYYFDLPEELIAQDPMEKRDECRLLIVDKKTGETEHHKFNEIINYLEPGDCLVLNNTKVIPARLLGEKEGTGAAVEILLLKRKEADVWETLVKPGKKLRPGARVSFGGGILKAEILDIVDEGNRLVKFYYDGIWEEVLDRLGEMPLPPYITHKLQDKNMYQTVYAKYEGSAAAPTAGLHFTEKLLEDIKAKGVDMAFVTLHVGLGTFRPVKVDNVLEHHMHTEWYQVTQEAADKINKAKENGHRIICVGTTSCRTIESAADENGHLSACSGDTSIFIYPGYKFKVLDQLITNFHLPESTLVMLVSALAGREHVLAAYEEAIKERYRFFSFGDACFFR
;
A
#
# COMPACT_ATOMS: atom_id res chain seq x y z
N MET A 1 -31.32 -27.97 1.42
CA MET A 1 -31.75 -26.55 1.43
C MET A 1 -30.52 -25.79 0.97
N ALA A 2 -30.53 -25.19 -0.23
CA ALA A 2 -29.46 -24.36 -0.70
C ALA A 2 -29.52 -23.09 0.15
N GLU A 3 -28.52 -22.90 1.04
CA GLU A 3 -28.30 -21.62 1.69
C GLU A 3 -28.17 -20.56 0.58
N ASN A 4 -28.99 -19.54 0.59
CA ASN A 4 -28.83 -18.35 -0.22
C ASN A 4 -27.50 -17.69 0.21
N LYS A 5 -26.41 -18.13 -0.42
CA LYS A 5 -25.10 -17.53 -0.22
C LYS A 5 -25.20 -16.09 -0.72
N VAL A 6 -25.17 -15.12 0.19
CA VAL A 6 -25.18 -13.71 -0.19
C VAL A 6 -23.91 -13.46 -0.98
N LEU A 7 -24.04 -13.15 -2.26
CA LEU A 7 -22.93 -12.99 -3.18
C LEU A 7 -21.99 -11.86 -2.67
N GLY A 8 -20.70 -12.13 -2.67
CA GLY A 8 -19.68 -11.15 -2.25
C GLY A 8 -19.33 -11.16 -0.77
N LEU A 9 -19.86 -12.10 0.03
CA LEU A 9 -19.48 -12.29 1.43
C LEU A 9 -18.50 -13.45 1.66
N SER A 10 -18.19 -14.25 0.63
CA SER A 10 -17.14 -15.26 0.70
C SER A 10 -15.85 -14.74 0.08
N THR A 11 -14.71 -14.99 0.72
CA THR A 11 -13.40 -14.67 0.16
C THR A 11 -13.21 -15.29 -1.22
N SER A 12 -13.70 -16.51 -1.43
CA SER A 12 -13.66 -17.20 -2.72
C SER A 12 -14.48 -16.53 -3.84
N ASP A 13 -15.39 -15.63 -3.50
CA ASP A 13 -16.14 -14.86 -4.51
C ASP A 13 -15.24 -13.86 -5.26
N TYR A 14 -14.03 -13.61 -4.76
CA TYR A 14 -13.01 -12.72 -5.33
C TYR A 14 -11.83 -13.48 -5.95
N TYR A 15 -12.02 -14.78 -6.17
CA TYR A 15 -11.04 -15.62 -6.84
C TYR A 15 -11.04 -15.35 -8.35
N PHE A 16 -9.86 -15.35 -8.95
CA PHE A 16 -9.59 -15.42 -10.38
C PHE A 16 -8.26 -16.13 -10.58
N ASP A 17 -8.10 -16.79 -11.70
CA ASP A 17 -6.87 -17.54 -12.03
C ASP A 17 -5.80 -16.58 -12.54
N LEU A 18 -4.79 -16.31 -11.71
CA LEU A 18 -3.68 -15.42 -12.04
C LEU A 18 -2.41 -16.25 -12.32
N PRO A 19 -1.95 -16.30 -13.58
CA PRO A 19 -0.66 -16.92 -13.90
C PRO A 19 0.51 -16.24 -13.16
N GLU A 20 1.36 -17.04 -12.52
CA GLU A 20 2.48 -16.55 -11.70
C GLU A 20 3.45 -15.68 -12.52
N GLU A 21 3.64 -15.98 -13.79
CA GLU A 21 4.50 -15.21 -14.69
C GLU A 21 4.02 -13.77 -14.96
N LEU A 22 2.76 -13.46 -14.65
CA LEU A 22 2.25 -12.08 -14.75
C LEU A 22 2.54 -11.24 -13.50
N ILE A 23 3.03 -11.83 -12.43
CA ILE A 23 3.45 -11.12 -11.23
C ILE A 23 4.79 -10.43 -11.48
N ALA A 24 4.76 -9.10 -11.57
CA ALA A 24 5.95 -8.31 -11.88
C ALA A 24 7.01 -8.42 -10.78
N GLN A 25 8.23 -8.83 -11.15
CA GLN A 25 9.35 -8.97 -10.24
C GLN A 25 10.24 -7.73 -10.20
N ASP A 26 10.28 -6.98 -11.30
CA ASP A 26 11.13 -5.82 -11.46
C ASP A 26 10.32 -4.58 -11.87
N PRO A 27 10.66 -3.39 -11.35
CA PRO A 27 10.06 -2.14 -11.79
C PRO A 27 10.45 -1.82 -13.24
N MET A 28 9.60 -1.08 -13.95
CA MET A 28 9.96 -0.53 -15.24
C MET A 28 10.96 0.62 -15.07
N GLU A 29 11.94 0.71 -15.97
CA GLU A 29 12.91 1.80 -16.00
C GLU A 29 12.21 3.16 -16.14
N LYS A 30 11.25 3.24 -17.06
CA LYS A 30 10.37 4.40 -17.22
C LYS A 30 9.00 4.10 -16.63
N ARG A 31 8.76 4.63 -15.44
CA ARG A 31 7.60 4.32 -14.59
C ARG A 31 6.27 4.61 -15.27
N ASP A 32 6.18 5.72 -15.99
CA ASP A 32 4.96 6.21 -16.66
C ASP A 32 4.72 5.62 -18.06
N GLU A 33 5.59 4.73 -18.53
CA GLU A 33 5.38 3.94 -19.75
C GLU A 33 4.71 2.57 -19.50
N CYS A 34 4.40 2.22 -18.24
CA CYS A 34 3.62 1.03 -17.93
C CYS A 34 2.22 1.13 -18.58
N ARG A 35 1.56 -0.01 -18.71
CA ARG A 35 0.19 -0.04 -19.26
C ARG A 35 -0.81 0.48 -18.23
N LEU A 36 -1.89 1.05 -18.74
CA LEU A 36 -3.02 1.53 -17.96
C LEU A 36 -4.30 0.93 -18.53
N LEU A 37 -5.04 0.18 -17.69
CA LEU A 37 -6.38 -0.26 -17.99
C LEU A 37 -7.37 0.74 -17.39
N ILE A 38 -8.11 1.44 -18.24
CA ILE A 38 -9.25 2.26 -17.82
C ILE A 38 -10.46 1.35 -17.68
N VAL A 39 -11.21 1.48 -16.59
CA VAL A 39 -12.45 0.73 -16.35
C VAL A 39 -13.56 1.72 -16.02
N ASP A 40 -14.60 1.76 -16.82
CA ASP A 40 -15.82 2.48 -16.47
C ASP A 40 -16.54 1.69 -15.37
N LYS A 41 -16.65 2.29 -14.18
CA LYS A 41 -17.23 1.60 -13.01
C LYS A 41 -18.72 1.34 -13.12
N LYS A 42 -19.44 2.02 -14.05
CA LYS A 42 -20.87 1.85 -14.26
C LYS A 42 -21.19 0.79 -15.29
N THR A 43 -20.41 0.70 -16.36
CA THR A 43 -20.66 -0.22 -17.48
C THR A 43 -19.74 -1.44 -17.47
N GLY A 44 -18.57 -1.35 -16.82
CA GLY A 44 -17.51 -2.36 -16.86
C GLY A 44 -16.69 -2.32 -18.15
N GLU A 45 -16.95 -1.38 -19.06
CA GLU A 45 -16.18 -1.24 -20.29
C GLU A 45 -14.74 -0.87 -20.01
N THR A 46 -13.82 -1.41 -20.82
CA THR A 46 -12.38 -1.25 -20.66
C THR A 46 -11.73 -0.56 -21.85
N GLU A 47 -10.70 0.26 -21.59
CA GLU A 47 -9.84 0.89 -22.60
C GLU A 47 -8.37 0.65 -22.21
N HIS A 48 -7.50 0.42 -23.21
CA HIS A 48 -6.07 0.12 -23.01
C HIS A 48 -5.20 1.29 -23.42
N HIS A 49 -4.37 1.77 -22.49
CA HIS A 49 -3.52 2.92 -22.64
C HIS A 49 -2.12 2.70 -22.04
N LYS A 50 -1.26 3.72 -22.15
CA LYS A 50 -0.07 3.88 -21.32
C LYS A 50 -0.36 4.81 -20.15
N PHE A 51 0.36 4.65 -19.06
CA PHE A 51 0.09 5.40 -17.83
C PHE A 51 0.26 6.92 -18.03
N ASN A 52 1.23 7.36 -18.81
CA ASN A 52 1.43 8.79 -19.12
C ASN A 52 0.22 9.45 -19.81
N GLU A 53 -0.68 8.67 -20.41
CA GLU A 53 -1.93 9.17 -21.01
C GLU A 53 -3.02 9.44 -19.97
N ILE A 54 -2.81 9.12 -18.68
CA ILE A 54 -3.77 9.39 -17.59
C ILE A 54 -4.19 10.86 -17.56
N ILE A 55 -3.28 11.76 -17.93
CA ILE A 55 -3.55 13.20 -17.99
C ILE A 55 -4.75 13.54 -18.89
N ASN A 56 -5.06 12.73 -19.91
CA ASN A 56 -6.18 12.96 -20.82
C ASN A 56 -7.54 12.72 -20.14
N TYR A 57 -7.55 11.98 -19.05
CA TYR A 57 -8.74 11.62 -18.26
C TYR A 57 -8.98 12.52 -17.05
N LEU A 58 -8.03 13.43 -16.77
CA LEU A 58 -8.14 14.41 -15.69
C LEU A 58 -8.64 15.74 -16.22
N GLU A 59 -9.41 16.47 -15.43
CA GLU A 59 -9.99 17.76 -15.78
C GLU A 59 -9.51 18.86 -14.84
N PRO A 60 -9.42 20.12 -15.29
CA PRO A 60 -9.14 21.23 -14.41
C PRO A 60 -10.12 21.29 -13.23
N GLY A 61 -9.60 21.43 -12.02
CA GLY A 61 -10.38 21.45 -10.78
C GLY A 61 -10.47 20.09 -10.07
N ASP A 62 -10.20 18.97 -10.76
CA ASP A 62 -10.07 17.66 -10.08
C ASP A 62 -9.00 17.72 -8.99
N CYS A 63 -9.16 16.88 -7.98
CA CYS A 63 -8.17 16.74 -6.92
C CYS A 63 -7.60 15.30 -6.88
N LEU A 64 -6.29 15.18 -7.18
CA LEU A 64 -5.54 13.94 -6.95
C LEU A 64 -5.12 13.84 -5.49
N VAL A 65 -5.50 12.75 -4.85
CA VAL A 65 -5.08 12.44 -3.47
C VAL A 65 -3.95 11.42 -3.48
N LEU A 66 -2.79 11.82 -2.98
CA LEU A 66 -1.53 11.04 -3.04
C LEU A 66 -1.02 10.74 -1.63
N ASN A 67 -0.57 9.51 -1.40
CA ASN A 67 0.04 9.13 -0.13
C ASN A 67 1.56 9.40 -0.19
N ASN A 68 2.04 10.37 0.58
CA ASN A 68 3.43 10.81 0.62
C ASN A 68 4.29 10.11 1.68
N THR A 69 3.84 8.95 2.14
CA THR A 69 4.66 8.13 3.04
C THR A 69 5.96 7.70 2.37
N LYS A 70 7.04 7.62 3.16
CA LYS A 70 8.36 7.15 2.73
C LYS A 70 8.67 5.80 3.38
N VAL A 71 9.08 4.83 2.57
CA VAL A 71 9.49 3.52 3.05
C VAL A 71 10.86 3.64 3.72
N ILE A 72 10.98 3.07 4.91
CA ILE A 72 12.27 2.94 5.60
C ILE A 72 12.93 1.60 5.23
N PRO A 73 14.26 1.50 5.23
CA PRO A 73 14.98 0.24 4.99
C PRO A 73 14.81 -0.69 6.21
N ALA A 74 13.59 -1.14 6.42
CA ALA A 74 13.13 -1.80 7.64
C ALA A 74 13.61 -3.24 7.80
N ARG A 75 14.20 -3.85 6.77
CA ARG A 75 14.65 -5.25 6.77
C ARG A 75 16.12 -5.34 7.18
N LEU A 76 16.36 -5.89 8.35
CA LEU A 76 17.71 -6.03 8.92
C LEU A 76 18.15 -7.50 8.88
N LEU A 77 19.27 -7.78 8.20
CA LEU A 77 19.87 -9.10 8.13
C LEU A 77 21.08 -9.15 9.08
N GLY A 78 21.07 -10.10 10.00
CA GLY A 78 22.10 -10.20 11.04
C GLY A 78 22.37 -11.62 11.48
N GLU A 79 23.17 -11.74 12.53
CA GLU A 79 23.56 -13.02 13.11
C GLU A 79 23.22 -13.06 14.60
N LYS A 80 22.65 -14.18 15.04
CA LYS A 80 22.39 -14.42 16.46
C LYS A 80 23.71 -14.57 17.20
N GLU A 81 23.93 -13.75 18.24
CA GLU A 81 25.12 -13.85 19.09
C GLU A 81 25.21 -15.25 19.74
N GLY A 82 26.45 -15.73 19.88
CA GLY A 82 26.76 -17.04 20.47
C GLY A 82 26.63 -18.23 19.52
N THR A 83 25.82 -18.14 18.43
CA THR A 83 25.63 -19.26 17.49
C THR A 83 26.01 -18.93 16.05
N GLY A 84 26.15 -17.64 15.68
CA GLY A 84 26.37 -17.20 14.30
C GLY A 84 25.22 -17.51 13.33
N ALA A 85 24.06 -17.91 13.84
CA ALA A 85 22.94 -18.28 13.00
C ALA A 85 22.36 -17.04 12.30
N ALA A 86 22.24 -17.11 10.97
CA ALA A 86 21.61 -16.05 10.19
C ALA A 86 20.15 -15.82 10.65
N VAL A 87 19.80 -14.55 10.81
CA VAL A 87 18.48 -14.11 11.24
C VAL A 87 18.07 -12.84 10.50
N GLU A 88 16.77 -12.62 10.42
CA GLU A 88 16.16 -11.43 9.86
C GLU A 88 15.27 -10.79 10.91
N ILE A 89 15.36 -9.47 11.07
CA ILE A 89 14.46 -8.64 11.85
C ILE A 89 13.86 -7.59 10.93
N LEU A 90 12.53 -7.52 10.90
CA LEU A 90 11.78 -6.60 10.08
C LEU A 90 11.01 -5.64 10.97
N LEU A 91 11.34 -4.36 10.91
CA LEU A 91 10.74 -3.30 11.71
C LEU A 91 9.28 -3.08 11.28
N LEU A 92 8.36 -3.02 12.23
CA LEU A 92 6.93 -2.78 12.00
C LEU A 92 6.47 -1.43 12.56
N LYS A 93 6.59 -1.27 13.87
CA LYS A 93 6.09 -0.08 14.58
C LYS A 93 7.08 0.32 15.68
N ARG A 94 7.48 1.59 15.68
CA ARG A 94 8.28 2.16 16.76
C ARG A 94 7.39 2.33 17.99
N LYS A 95 7.79 1.79 19.13
CA LYS A 95 7.09 1.91 20.41
C LYS A 95 7.70 2.97 21.30
N GLU A 96 9.03 2.99 21.35
CA GLU A 96 9.86 3.97 22.08
C GLU A 96 11.07 4.33 21.21
N ALA A 97 11.94 5.21 21.71
CA ALA A 97 13.10 5.69 20.96
C ALA A 97 13.90 4.55 20.28
N ASP A 98 14.23 3.51 21.03
CA ASP A 98 15.05 2.39 20.57
C ASP A 98 14.34 1.04 20.64
N VAL A 99 13.02 1.04 20.86
CA VAL A 99 12.21 -0.18 20.99
C VAL A 99 11.19 -0.25 19.86
N TRP A 100 11.24 -1.37 19.14
CA TRP A 100 10.38 -1.61 17.99
C TRP A 100 9.60 -2.92 18.13
N GLU A 101 8.37 -2.91 17.69
CA GLU A 101 7.67 -4.13 17.33
C GLU A 101 8.15 -4.60 15.97
N THR A 102 8.46 -5.91 15.86
CA THR A 102 9.14 -6.46 14.69
C THR A 102 8.62 -7.85 14.35
N LEU A 103 8.69 -8.21 13.07
CA LEU A 103 8.69 -9.62 12.65
C LEU A 103 10.12 -10.15 12.67
N VAL A 104 10.27 -11.42 13.01
CA VAL A 104 11.59 -12.05 13.04
C VAL A 104 11.60 -13.41 12.35
N LYS A 105 12.71 -13.74 11.70
CA LYS A 105 12.89 -15.03 11.03
C LYS A 105 14.31 -15.59 11.30
N PRO A 106 14.44 -16.86 11.75
CA PRO A 106 13.38 -17.78 12.19
C PRO A 106 12.93 -17.48 13.63
N GLY A 107 11.61 -17.41 13.85
CA GLY A 107 11.03 -17.04 15.17
C GLY A 107 11.45 -17.99 16.33
N LYS A 108 11.68 -19.27 16.05
CA LYS A 108 12.11 -20.26 17.05
C LYS A 108 13.47 -19.96 17.67
N LYS A 109 14.36 -19.27 16.94
CA LYS A 109 15.71 -18.91 17.40
C LYS A 109 15.75 -17.57 18.15
N LEU A 110 14.75 -16.72 17.95
CA LEU A 110 14.68 -15.35 18.48
C LEU A 110 13.58 -15.28 19.56
N ARG A 111 13.90 -15.82 20.75
CA ARG A 111 13.09 -15.77 21.97
C ARG A 111 13.57 -14.64 22.88
N PRO A 112 12.77 -14.19 23.86
CA PRO A 112 13.20 -13.19 24.84
C PRO A 112 14.58 -13.50 25.42
N GLY A 113 15.44 -12.49 25.54
CA GLY A 113 16.84 -12.58 25.92
C GLY A 113 17.81 -12.93 24.79
N ALA A 114 17.34 -13.27 23.59
CA ALA A 114 18.23 -13.50 22.45
C ALA A 114 18.83 -12.18 21.98
N ARG A 115 20.12 -12.19 21.64
CA ARG A 115 20.85 -11.05 21.09
C ARG A 115 21.25 -11.30 19.65
N VAL A 116 21.25 -10.23 18.85
CA VAL A 116 21.55 -10.22 17.42
C VAL A 116 22.54 -9.09 17.13
N SER A 117 23.48 -9.37 16.24
CA SER A 117 24.45 -8.40 15.74
C SER A 117 24.27 -8.19 14.23
N PHE A 118 24.36 -6.93 13.79
CA PHE A 118 24.25 -6.53 12.39
C PHE A 118 25.47 -5.74 11.99
N GLY A 119 25.91 -5.90 10.73
CA GLY A 119 27.02 -5.15 10.15
C GLY A 119 28.33 -5.23 10.95
N GLY A 120 28.65 -6.42 11.50
CA GLY A 120 29.86 -6.60 12.30
C GLY A 120 29.82 -5.89 13.66
N GLY A 121 28.63 -5.63 14.23
CA GLY A 121 28.48 -5.03 15.55
C GLY A 121 28.13 -3.54 15.54
N ILE A 122 27.94 -2.94 14.37
CA ILE A 122 27.50 -1.54 14.22
C ILE A 122 26.12 -1.34 14.88
N LEU A 123 25.22 -2.31 14.71
CA LEU A 123 23.93 -2.35 15.35
C LEU A 123 23.77 -3.67 16.10
N LYS A 124 23.26 -3.60 17.31
CA LYS A 124 22.89 -4.77 18.12
C LYS A 124 21.45 -4.69 18.51
N ALA A 125 20.83 -5.85 18.71
CA ALA A 125 19.44 -5.95 19.15
C ALA A 125 19.29 -7.00 20.24
N GLU A 126 18.32 -6.78 21.12
CA GLU A 126 17.88 -7.72 22.15
C GLU A 126 16.36 -7.93 22.03
N ILE A 127 15.97 -9.18 21.99
CA ILE A 127 14.56 -9.55 22.00
C ILE A 127 14.05 -9.40 23.44
N LEU A 128 13.12 -8.45 23.65
CA LEU A 128 12.56 -8.19 24.97
C LEU A 128 11.40 -9.12 25.28
N ASP A 129 10.46 -9.26 24.33
CA ASP A 129 9.23 -10.02 24.54
C ASP A 129 8.62 -10.54 23.22
N ILE A 130 7.61 -11.40 23.36
CA ILE A 130 6.74 -11.87 22.29
C ILE A 130 5.39 -11.20 22.50
N VAL A 131 4.96 -10.44 21.51
CA VAL A 131 3.69 -9.71 21.54
C VAL A 131 2.68 -10.34 20.56
N ASP A 132 1.55 -9.67 20.36
CA ASP A 132 0.46 -10.17 19.52
C ASP A 132 0.94 -10.69 18.16
N GLU A 133 0.21 -11.64 17.62
CA GLU A 133 0.49 -12.33 16.34
C GLU A 133 1.89 -12.97 16.24
N GLY A 134 2.58 -13.16 17.36
CA GLY A 134 3.92 -13.71 17.42
C GLY A 134 5.03 -12.72 17.00
N ASN A 135 4.73 -11.43 16.92
CA ASN A 135 5.71 -10.38 16.76
C ASN A 135 6.67 -10.31 17.96
N ARG A 136 7.77 -9.61 17.80
CA ARG A 136 8.76 -9.42 18.87
C ARG A 136 8.86 -7.94 19.23
N LEU A 137 8.97 -7.68 20.52
CA LEU A 137 9.42 -6.40 21.02
C LEU A 137 10.94 -6.45 21.09
N VAL A 138 11.62 -5.57 20.35
CA VAL A 138 13.07 -5.59 20.18
C VAL A 138 13.65 -4.24 20.56
N LYS A 139 14.67 -4.24 21.43
CA LYS A 139 15.47 -3.06 21.75
C LYS A 139 16.75 -3.06 20.93
N PHE A 140 17.06 -1.93 20.32
CA PHE A 140 18.26 -1.71 19.53
C PHE A 140 19.28 -0.90 20.29
N TYR A 141 20.56 -1.21 20.04
CA TYR A 141 21.72 -0.56 20.62
C TYR A 141 22.67 -0.17 19.48
N TYR A 142 22.97 1.11 19.35
CA TYR A 142 23.78 1.69 18.30
C TYR A 142 24.41 3.00 18.76
N ASP A 143 25.42 3.46 18.05
CA ASP A 143 26.03 4.78 18.23
C ASP A 143 25.61 5.69 17.06
N GLY A 144 25.30 6.95 17.34
CA GLY A 144 24.93 7.96 16.33
C GLY A 144 23.42 8.08 16.08
N ILE A 145 23.06 8.33 14.82
CA ILE A 145 21.70 8.61 14.39
C ILE A 145 21.06 7.32 13.84
N TRP A 146 19.88 6.96 14.34
CA TRP A 146 19.17 5.74 13.95
C TRP A 146 18.93 5.63 12.44
N GLU A 147 18.53 6.70 11.81
CA GLU A 147 18.22 6.77 10.39
C GLU A 147 19.46 6.49 9.54
N GLU A 148 20.63 6.98 9.94
CA GLU A 148 21.90 6.71 9.26
C GLU A 148 22.32 5.23 9.41
N VAL A 149 22.10 4.64 10.59
CA VAL A 149 22.36 3.22 10.84
C VAL A 149 21.45 2.35 9.97
N LEU A 150 20.17 2.69 9.88
CA LEU A 150 19.23 1.99 9.02
C LEU A 150 19.59 2.12 7.53
N ASP A 151 19.93 3.30 7.07
CA ASP A 151 20.34 3.51 5.67
C ASP A 151 21.57 2.68 5.28
N ARG A 152 22.47 2.46 6.22
CA ARG A 152 23.70 1.68 6.03
C ARG A 152 23.45 0.16 6.06
N LEU A 153 22.60 -0.32 6.94
CA LEU A 153 22.44 -1.76 7.24
C LEU A 153 21.13 -2.36 6.74
N GLY A 154 20.11 -1.53 6.57
CA GLY A 154 18.77 -1.98 6.22
C GLY A 154 18.59 -2.18 4.72
N GLU A 155 17.78 -3.15 4.39
CA GLU A 155 17.27 -3.39 3.04
C GLU A 155 15.81 -2.94 2.94
N MET A 156 15.38 -2.58 1.71
CA MET A 156 13.98 -2.26 1.45
C MET A 156 13.11 -3.50 1.67
N PRO A 157 12.04 -3.39 2.47
CA PRO A 157 11.16 -4.51 2.77
C PRO A 157 10.20 -4.75 1.60
N LEU A 158 10.67 -5.46 0.59
CA LEU A 158 9.82 -5.82 -0.55
C LEU A 158 8.74 -6.83 -0.14
N PRO A 159 7.58 -6.79 -0.79
CA PRO A 159 6.55 -7.80 -0.59
C PRO A 159 7.05 -9.22 -0.86
N PRO A 160 6.51 -10.24 -0.17
CA PRO A 160 7.04 -11.60 -0.23
C PRO A 160 6.96 -12.27 -1.62
N TYR A 161 6.11 -11.77 -2.51
CA TYR A 161 6.00 -12.26 -3.89
C TYR A 161 7.07 -11.68 -4.84
N ILE A 162 7.83 -10.66 -4.40
CA ILE A 162 9.00 -10.16 -5.12
C ILE A 162 10.22 -10.91 -4.60
N THR A 163 10.76 -11.77 -5.44
CA THR A 163 11.92 -12.61 -5.13
C THR A 163 13.22 -12.05 -5.70
N HIS A 164 13.12 -11.15 -6.68
CA HIS A 164 14.28 -10.47 -7.25
C HIS A 164 14.82 -9.40 -6.31
N LYS A 165 16.16 -9.29 -6.27
CA LYS A 165 16.81 -8.24 -5.50
C LYS A 165 16.70 -6.91 -6.24
N LEU A 166 16.18 -5.90 -5.56
CA LEU A 166 16.07 -4.56 -6.11
C LEU A 166 17.47 -3.95 -6.34
N GLN A 167 17.74 -3.51 -7.56
CA GLN A 167 19.03 -2.90 -7.94
C GLN A 167 19.19 -1.49 -7.37
N ASP A 168 18.12 -0.69 -7.43
CA ASP A 168 18.05 0.66 -6.88
C ASP A 168 16.88 0.75 -5.90
N LYS A 169 17.20 1.00 -4.62
CA LYS A 169 16.19 1.15 -3.56
C LYS A 169 15.19 2.29 -3.83
N ASN A 170 15.57 3.31 -4.60
CA ASN A 170 14.69 4.42 -4.96
C ASN A 170 13.56 3.99 -5.91
N MET A 171 13.71 2.85 -6.59
CA MET A 171 12.63 2.32 -7.44
C MET A 171 11.43 1.82 -6.63
N TYR A 172 11.58 1.62 -5.32
CA TYR A 172 10.47 1.31 -4.40
C TYR A 172 10.06 2.51 -3.54
N GLN A 173 10.18 3.72 -4.10
CA GLN A 173 9.72 4.98 -3.51
C GLN A 173 8.96 5.79 -4.55
N THR A 174 7.90 6.50 -4.12
CA THR A 174 7.27 7.50 -4.96
C THR A 174 8.17 8.74 -5.09
N VAL A 175 8.07 9.47 -6.19
CA VAL A 175 8.86 10.70 -6.41
C VAL A 175 8.48 11.83 -5.43
N TYR A 176 7.36 11.69 -4.74
CA TYR A 176 6.85 12.62 -3.73
C TYR A 176 6.90 12.06 -2.30
N ALA A 177 7.62 10.96 -2.06
CA ALA A 177 7.78 10.39 -0.73
C ALA A 177 8.47 11.39 0.23
N LYS A 178 7.86 11.62 1.40
CA LYS A 178 8.31 12.67 2.34
C LYS A 178 8.45 12.19 3.77
N TYR A 179 7.43 11.55 4.34
CA TYR A 179 7.37 11.22 5.76
C TYR A 179 7.72 9.75 5.98
N GLU A 180 8.84 9.50 6.64
CA GLU A 180 9.33 8.15 6.96
C GLU A 180 8.45 7.45 7.98
N GLY A 181 8.34 6.12 7.87
CA GLY A 181 7.58 5.30 8.81
C GLY A 181 6.87 4.11 8.18
N SER A 182 6.90 4.00 6.85
CA SER A 182 6.20 2.92 6.15
C SER A 182 7.09 1.70 5.95
N ALA A 183 6.51 0.52 6.12
CA ALA A 183 7.14 -0.76 5.76
C ALA A 183 6.87 -1.17 4.31
N ALA A 184 6.00 -0.45 3.58
CA ALA A 184 5.71 -0.71 2.17
C ALA A 184 5.40 0.59 1.42
N ALA A 185 5.73 0.63 0.12
CA ALA A 185 5.42 1.77 -0.73
C ALA A 185 3.92 1.82 -1.10
N PRO A 186 3.33 3.01 -1.28
CA PRO A 186 2.03 3.17 -1.91
C PRO A 186 2.19 2.97 -3.43
N THR A 187 2.19 1.72 -3.87
CA THR A 187 2.74 1.28 -5.16
C THR A 187 2.04 1.87 -6.39
N ALA A 188 0.76 2.24 -6.30
CA ALA A 188 0.09 2.98 -7.37
C ALA A 188 0.73 4.35 -7.65
N GLY A 189 1.37 4.94 -6.66
CA GLY A 189 2.13 6.18 -6.81
C GLY A 189 3.46 6.02 -7.54
N LEU A 190 3.98 4.79 -7.66
CA LEU A 190 5.24 4.52 -8.34
C LEU A 190 5.17 4.79 -9.84
N HIS A 191 3.98 4.80 -10.44
CA HIS A 191 3.78 5.07 -11.85
C HIS A 191 4.00 6.54 -12.23
N PHE A 192 3.91 7.45 -11.25
CA PHE A 192 4.08 8.87 -11.50
C PHE A 192 5.55 9.26 -11.57
N THR A 193 5.88 10.09 -12.57
CA THR A 193 7.14 10.82 -12.68
C THR A 193 6.94 12.26 -12.21
N GLU A 194 8.01 12.95 -11.83
CA GLU A 194 7.94 14.38 -11.49
C GLU A 194 7.36 15.18 -12.66
N LYS A 195 7.83 14.89 -13.89
CA LYS A 195 7.34 15.53 -15.11
C LYS A 195 5.83 15.35 -15.32
N LEU A 196 5.31 14.14 -15.16
CA LEU A 196 3.87 13.87 -15.30
C LEU A 196 3.06 14.64 -14.24
N LEU A 197 3.54 14.70 -12.99
CA LEU A 197 2.89 15.49 -11.94
C LEU A 197 2.90 16.99 -12.24
N GLU A 198 4.00 17.52 -12.76
CA GLU A 198 4.09 18.93 -13.21
C GLU A 198 3.09 19.22 -14.32
N ASP A 199 2.99 18.35 -15.33
CA ASP A 199 2.04 18.51 -16.43
C ASP A 199 0.58 18.44 -15.96
N ILE A 200 0.26 17.51 -15.05
CA ILE A 200 -1.06 17.40 -14.43
C ILE A 200 -1.39 18.68 -13.65
N LYS A 201 -0.45 19.20 -12.86
CA LYS A 201 -0.62 20.46 -12.15
C LYS A 201 -0.82 21.64 -13.09
N ALA A 202 -0.04 21.71 -14.19
CA ALA A 202 -0.17 22.73 -15.21
C ALA A 202 -1.54 22.68 -15.93
N LYS A 203 -2.16 21.50 -16.02
CA LYS A 203 -3.53 21.33 -16.53
C LYS A 203 -4.60 21.91 -15.58
N GLY A 204 -4.25 22.26 -14.35
CA GLY A 204 -5.18 22.81 -13.35
C GLY A 204 -5.81 21.77 -12.43
N VAL A 205 -5.18 20.61 -12.30
CA VAL A 205 -5.56 19.55 -11.33
C VAL A 205 -4.86 19.82 -10.00
N ASP A 206 -5.62 19.87 -8.93
CA ASP A 206 -5.09 20.05 -7.58
C ASP A 206 -4.48 18.73 -7.06
N MET A 207 -3.45 18.84 -6.22
CA MET A 207 -2.82 17.70 -5.55
C MET A 207 -2.92 17.85 -4.04
N ALA A 208 -3.57 16.89 -3.38
CA ALA A 208 -3.66 16.79 -1.94
C ALA A 208 -2.78 15.62 -1.46
N PHE A 209 -1.85 15.92 -0.55
CA PHE A 209 -0.96 14.90 0.00
C PHE A 209 -1.44 14.50 1.40
N VAL A 210 -1.72 13.22 1.54
CA VAL A 210 -2.05 12.57 2.81
C VAL A 210 -0.92 11.62 3.20
N THR A 211 -0.87 11.19 4.46
CA THR A 211 0.11 10.21 4.92
C THR A 211 -0.63 9.00 5.50
N LEU A 212 -0.29 7.80 5.06
CA LEU A 212 -0.64 6.56 5.72
C LEU A 212 0.59 5.67 5.69
N HIS A 213 1.07 5.28 6.88
CA HIS A 213 2.19 4.36 7.00
C HIS A 213 1.70 2.93 6.80
N VAL A 214 2.04 2.36 5.65
CA VAL A 214 1.61 1.01 5.27
C VAL A 214 2.36 -0.02 6.09
N GLY A 215 1.62 -0.85 6.81
CA GLY A 215 2.15 -2.00 7.52
C GLY A 215 2.27 -3.23 6.62
N LEU A 216 3.09 -4.21 7.03
CA LEU A 216 3.25 -5.47 6.29
C LEU A 216 2.00 -6.35 6.30
N GLY A 217 1.04 -6.04 7.15
CA GLY A 217 -0.26 -6.73 7.17
C GLY A 217 -0.99 -6.72 5.83
N THR A 218 -0.76 -5.66 5.02
CA THR A 218 -1.33 -5.52 3.67
C THR A 218 -0.93 -6.66 2.72
N PHE A 219 0.19 -7.33 2.97
CA PHE A 219 0.66 -8.46 2.16
C PHE A 219 0.28 -9.83 2.73
N ARG A 220 -0.42 -9.87 3.86
CA ARG A 220 -0.89 -11.15 4.41
C ARG A 220 -2.17 -11.56 3.69
N PRO A 221 -2.28 -12.84 3.27
CA PRO A 221 -3.52 -13.34 2.68
C PRO A 221 -4.65 -13.31 3.70
N VAL A 222 -5.86 -13.10 3.24
CA VAL A 222 -7.07 -13.27 4.04
C VAL A 222 -7.19 -14.74 4.43
N LYS A 223 -7.39 -15.03 5.71
CA LYS A 223 -7.40 -16.42 6.24
C LYS A 223 -8.80 -16.91 6.59
N VAL A 224 -9.79 -16.09 6.42
CA VAL A 224 -11.19 -16.39 6.77
C VAL A 224 -12.01 -16.59 5.50
N ASP A 225 -12.97 -17.50 5.55
CA ASP A 225 -13.87 -17.74 4.42
C ASP A 225 -14.96 -16.67 4.32
N ASN A 226 -15.41 -16.15 5.45
CA ASN A 226 -16.39 -15.08 5.51
C ASN A 226 -15.70 -13.72 5.62
N VAL A 227 -15.93 -12.85 4.63
CA VAL A 227 -15.36 -11.49 4.57
C VAL A 227 -15.65 -10.70 5.85
N LEU A 228 -16.84 -10.87 6.46
CA LEU A 228 -17.24 -10.15 7.69
C LEU A 228 -16.42 -10.53 8.93
N GLU A 229 -15.72 -11.66 8.90
CA GLU A 229 -14.87 -12.11 10.01
C GLU A 229 -13.43 -11.61 9.89
N HIS A 230 -13.10 -10.93 8.78
CA HIS A 230 -11.77 -10.41 8.58
C HIS A 230 -11.53 -9.15 9.40
N HIS A 231 -10.43 -9.12 10.15
CA HIS A 231 -9.96 -7.97 10.89
C HIS A 231 -8.77 -7.33 10.18
N MET A 232 -8.95 -6.08 9.75
CA MET A 232 -7.87 -5.30 9.16
C MET A 232 -6.82 -4.92 10.19
N HIS A 233 -5.55 -4.94 9.75
CA HIS A 233 -4.46 -4.39 10.55
C HIS A 233 -4.63 -2.88 10.72
N THR A 234 -4.24 -2.41 11.89
CA THR A 234 -4.26 -0.98 12.21
C THR A 234 -3.05 -0.28 11.60
N GLU A 235 -3.29 0.82 10.87
CA GLU A 235 -2.28 1.65 10.25
C GLU A 235 -2.48 3.11 10.66
N TRP A 236 -1.37 3.81 10.93
CA TRP A 236 -1.43 5.23 11.28
C TRP A 236 -1.58 6.10 10.04
N TYR A 237 -2.44 7.11 10.13
CA TYR A 237 -2.66 8.07 9.06
C TYR A 237 -2.67 9.53 9.55
N GLN A 238 -2.48 10.46 8.62
CA GLN A 238 -2.60 11.88 8.81
C GLN A 238 -3.18 12.57 7.58
N VAL A 239 -4.11 13.50 7.82
CA VAL A 239 -4.59 14.49 6.86
C VAL A 239 -4.24 15.86 7.38
N THR A 240 -3.47 16.64 6.60
CA THR A 240 -3.13 18.02 6.97
C THR A 240 -4.29 18.96 6.65
N GLN A 241 -4.30 20.18 7.24
CA GLN A 241 -5.31 21.19 6.92
C GLN A 241 -5.28 21.55 5.43
N GLU A 242 -4.09 21.71 4.84
CA GLU A 242 -3.93 21.98 3.40
C GLU A 242 -4.58 20.89 2.53
N ALA A 243 -4.36 19.62 2.86
CA ALA A 243 -4.96 18.51 2.12
C ALA A 243 -6.48 18.47 2.27
N ALA A 244 -7.00 18.67 3.49
CA ALA A 244 -8.42 18.73 3.76
C ALA A 244 -9.09 19.86 2.98
N ASP A 245 -8.52 21.08 3.01
CA ASP A 245 -9.05 22.26 2.32
C ASP A 245 -9.12 22.04 0.80
N LYS A 246 -8.07 21.44 0.19
CA LYS A 246 -8.06 21.15 -1.27
C LYS A 246 -9.14 20.14 -1.65
N ILE A 247 -9.28 19.06 -0.89
CA ILE A 247 -10.27 18.01 -1.15
C ILE A 247 -11.69 18.57 -0.98
N ASN A 248 -11.96 19.27 0.13
CA ASN A 248 -13.27 19.87 0.38
C ASN A 248 -13.63 20.88 -0.72
N LYS A 249 -12.69 21.77 -1.10
CA LYS A 249 -12.91 22.77 -2.14
C LYS A 249 -13.25 22.13 -3.49
N ALA A 250 -12.52 21.07 -3.89
CA ALA A 250 -12.82 20.37 -5.15
C ALA A 250 -14.23 19.75 -5.09
N LYS A 251 -14.58 19.09 -3.99
CA LYS A 251 -15.90 18.49 -3.78
C LYS A 251 -17.03 19.52 -3.79
N GLU A 252 -16.87 20.65 -3.09
CA GLU A 252 -17.86 21.76 -3.04
C GLU A 252 -18.10 22.37 -4.40
N ASN A 253 -17.07 22.40 -5.27
CA ASN A 253 -17.17 22.91 -6.64
C ASN A 253 -17.67 21.84 -7.64
N GLY A 254 -18.01 20.63 -7.18
CA GLY A 254 -18.52 19.54 -8.05
C GLY A 254 -17.43 18.87 -8.89
N HIS A 255 -16.16 19.03 -8.53
CA HIS A 255 -15.04 18.34 -9.15
C HIS A 255 -14.78 16.98 -8.52
N ARG A 256 -14.04 16.12 -9.22
CA ARG A 256 -13.80 14.74 -8.84
C ARG A 256 -12.65 14.62 -7.84
N ILE A 257 -12.84 13.76 -6.85
CA ILE A 257 -11.79 13.32 -5.93
C ILE A 257 -11.25 11.99 -6.41
N ILE A 258 -10.00 11.98 -6.85
CA ILE A 258 -9.33 10.85 -7.49
C ILE A 258 -8.18 10.38 -6.60
N CYS A 259 -8.33 9.22 -5.96
CA CYS A 259 -7.25 8.67 -5.15
C CYS A 259 -6.22 7.92 -5.99
N VAL A 260 -4.96 8.13 -5.65
CA VAL A 260 -3.84 7.33 -6.13
C VAL A 260 -3.48 6.31 -5.06
N GLY A 261 -3.89 5.06 -5.31
CA GLY A 261 -3.72 3.93 -4.42
C GLY A 261 -4.85 3.76 -3.39
N THR A 262 -5.02 2.52 -2.99
CA THR A 262 -5.98 2.12 -1.95
C THR A 262 -5.66 2.72 -0.59
N THR A 263 -4.39 3.06 -0.33
CA THR A 263 -3.96 3.73 0.90
C THR A 263 -4.48 5.15 0.99
N SER A 264 -4.43 5.94 -0.09
CA SER A 264 -5.02 7.27 -0.14
C SER A 264 -6.54 7.23 0.05
N CYS A 265 -7.20 6.27 -0.60
CA CYS A 265 -8.63 6.02 -0.43
C CYS A 265 -8.97 5.73 1.04
N ARG A 266 -8.30 4.76 1.65
CA ARG A 266 -8.54 4.39 3.05
C ARG A 266 -8.29 5.55 4.01
N THR A 267 -7.30 6.40 3.72
CA THR A 267 -7.01 7.60 4.52
C THR A 267 -8.17 8.57 4.51
N ILE A 268 -8.62 9.00 3.33
CA ILE A 268 -9.69 10.02 3.25
C ILE A 268 -11.04 9.48 3.72
N GLU A 269 -11.35 8.22 3.44
CA GLU A 269 -12.58 7.57 3.91
C GLU A 269 -12.61 7.39 5.44
N SER A 270 -11.44 7.20 6.08
CA SER A 270 -11.32 7.14 7.53
C SER A 270 -11.40 8.51 8.19
N ALA A 271 -10.87 9.54 7.54
CA ALA A 271 -10.81 10.91 8.07
C ALA A 271 -12.11 11.70 7.89
N ALA A 272 -12.93 11.33 6.90
CA ALA A 272 -14.16 12.05 6.57
C ALA A 272 -15.27 11.82 7.59
N ASP A 273 -16.01 12.88 7.89
CA ASP A 273 -17.26 12.81 8.63
C ASP A 273 -18.38 12.13 7.80
N GLU A 274 -19.58 12.05 8.37
CA GLU A 274 -20.73 11.41 7.70
C GLU A 274 -21.20 12.15 6.44
N ASN A 275 -20.87 13.43 6.30
CA ASN A 275 -21.19 14.26 5.13
C ASN A 275 -20.06 14.23 4.08
N GLY A 276 -18.97 13.52 4.37
CA GLY A 276 -17.78 13.47 3.53
C GLY A 276 -16.95 14.75 3.55
N HIS A 277 -16.99 15.51 4.64
CA HIS A 277 -16.14 16.65 4.88
C HIS A 277 -14.89 16.21 5.64
N LEU A 278 -13.74 16.75 5.29
CA LEU A 278 -12.44 16.47 5.89
C LEU A 278 -11.98 17.64 6.77
N SER A 279 -11.36 17.30 7.89
CA SER A 279 -10.63 18.23 8.75
C SER A 279 -9.22 17.70 8.99
N ALA A 280 -8.30 18.57 9.37
CA ALA A 280 -6.96 18.15 9.78
C ALA A 280 -7.07 17.16 10.94
N CYS A 281 -6.51 15.98 10.77
CA CYS A 281 -6.53 14.93 11.79
C CYS A 281 -5.38 13.95 11.61
N SER A 282 -5.10 13.21 12.66
CA SER A 282 -4.25 12.02 12.60
C SER A 282 -4.80 10.97 13.56
N GLY A 283 -4.55 9.72 13.25
CA GLY A 283 -5.03 8.62 14.07
C GLY A 283 -4.67 7.27 13.48
N ASP A 284 -5.22 6.24 14.06
CA ASP A 284 -5.09 4.87 13.58
C ASP A 284 -6.37 4.48 12.83
N THR A 285 -6.22 3.77 11.71
CA THR A 285 -7.34 3.22 10.94
C THR A 285 -7.22 1.72 10.75
N SER A 286 -8.32 1.03 10.92
CA SER A 286 -8.51 -0.37 10.53
C SER A 286 -9.68 -0.52 9.56
N ILE A 287 -9.96 0.53 8.78
CA ILE A 287 -11.09 0.55 7.84
C ILE A 287 -10.98 -0.62 6.85
N PHE A 288 -12.04 -1.39 6.75
CA PHE A 288 -12.20 -2.46 5.80
C PHE A 288 -13.32 -2.11 4.81
N ILE A 289 -12.92 -1.88 3.56
CA ILE A 289 -13.82 -1.51 2.48
C ILE A 289 -14.07 -2.74 1.62
N TYR A 290 -15.33 -3.15 1.51
CA TYR A 290 -15.81 -4.28 0.70
C TYR A 290 -17.20 -3.94 0.13
N PRO A 291 -17.76 -4.71 -0.82
CA PRO A 291 -19.06 -4.41 -1.43
C PRO A 291 -20.16 -4.17 -0.40
N GLY A 292 -20.90 -3.07 -0.60
CA GLY A 292 -21.86 -2.52 0.36
C GLY A 292 -21.37 -1.29 1.12
N TYR A 293 -20.03 -1.02 1.10
CA TYR A 293 -19.49 0.22 1.63
C TYR A 293 -19.96 1.43 0.80
N LYS A 294 -20.35 2.51 1.48
CA LYS A 294 -20.76 3.76 0.84
C LYS A 294 -19.60 4.76 0.94
N PHE A 295 -18.95 5.02 -0.18
CA PHE A 295 -17.87 6.02 -0.23
C PHE A 295 -18.43 7.40 0.09
N LYS A 296 -17.72 8.12 0.97
CA LYS A 296 -18.09 9.47 1.43
C LYS A 296 -17.41 10.56 0.60
N VAL A 297 -16.19 10.27 0.13
CA VAL A 297 -15.32 11.27 -0.51
C VAL A 297 -14.81 10.79 -1.87
N LEU A 298 -14.46 9.52 -2.01
CA LEU A 298 -13.85 8.96 -3.22
C LEU A 298 -14.81 8.94 -4.41
N ASP A 299 -14.41 9.53 -5.55
CA ASP A 299 -15.11 9.40 -6.82
C ASP A 299 -14.46 8.38 -7.75
N GLN A 300 -13.13 8.41 -7.88
CA GLN A 300 -12.37 7.59 -8.82
C GLN A 300 -11.07 7.09 -8.19
N LEU A 301 -10.54 5.97 -8.70
CA LEU A 301 -9.37 5.32 -8.10
C LEU A 301 -8.36 4.88 -9.17
N ILE A 302 -7.13 5.37 -9.05
CA ILE A 302 -5.96 4.85 -9.77
C ILE A 302 -5.26 3.86 -8.84
N THR A 303 -5.04 2.63 -9.29
CA THR A 303 -4.43 1.59 -8.45
C THR A 303 -3.65 0.56 -9.29
N ASN A 304 -2.92 -0.35 -8.65
CA ASN A 304 -2.35 -1.52 -9.31
C ASN A 304 -3.40 -2.62 -9.45
N PHE A 305 -3.10 -3.66 -10.23
CA PHE A 305 -3.83 -4.92 -10.16
C PHE A 305 -3.50 -5.66 -8.86
N HIS A 306 -4.51 -6.23 -8.23
CA HIS A 306 -4.42 -6.84 -6.90
C HIS A 306 -4.47 -8.37 -6.96
N LEU A 307 -4.07 -9.04 -5.85
CA LEU A 307 -4.12 -10.49 -5.69
C LEU A 307 -5.56 -11.01 -5.65
N PRO A 308 -5.81 -12.23 -6.19
CA PRO A 308 -7.04 -12.94 -5.91
C PRO A 308 -7.30 -13.02 -4.40
N GLU A 309 -8.56 -12.98 -4.04
CA GLU A 309 -9.04 -13.15 -2.66
C GLU A 309 -8.47 -12.14 -1.64
N SER A 310 -7.88 -11.02 -2.10
CA SER A 310 -7.31 -10.00 -1.24
C SER A 310 -8.33 -8.94 -0.82
N THR A 311 -8.09 -8.29 0.31
CA THR A 311 -8.88 -7.13 0.77
C THR A 311 -8.88 -5.99 -0.24
N LEU A 312 -7.86 -5.89 -1.09
CA LEU A 312 -7.73 -4.85 -2.10
C LEU A 312 -8.64 -5.10 -3.31
N VAL A 313 -8.80 -6.35 -3.74
CA VAL A 313 -9.83 -6.69 -4.76
C VAL A 313 -11.23 -6.41 -4.22
N MET A 314 -11.47 -6.64 -2.93
CA MET A 314 -12.74 -6.32 -2.29
C MET A 314 -13.02 -4.81 -2.30
N LEU A 315 -11.99 -3.99 -2.03
CA LEU A 315 -12.10 -2.52 -2.07
C LEU A 315 -12.45 -2.00 -3.48
N VAL A 316 -11.74 -2.45 -4.51
CA VAL A 316 -12.06 -2.03 -5.89
C VAL A 316 -13.41 -2.57 -6.34
N SER A 317 -13.81 -3.74 -5.85
CA SER A 317 -15.16 -4.31 -6.08
C SER A 317 -16.27 -3.51 -5.38
N ALA A 318 -15.98 -2.90 -4.24
CA ALA A 318 -16.90 -1.97 -3.59
C ALA A 318 -17.14 -0.71 -4.43
N LEU A 319 -16.12 -0.25 -5.16
CA LEU A 319 -16.19 0.96 -5.99
C LEU A 319 -16.86 0.71 -7.35
N ALA A 320 -16.48 -0.35 -8.04
CA ALA A 320 -16.85 -0.58 -9.44
C ALA A 320 -17.83 -1.75 -9.66
N GLY A 321 -18.17 -2.47 -8.58
CA GLY A 321 -18.91 -3.72 -8.69
C GLY A 321 -17.99 -4.91 -8.95
N ARG A 322 -18.24 -6.01 -8.22
CA ARG A 322 -17.40 -7.22 -8.27
C ARG A 322 -17.31 -7.80 -9.69
N GLU A 323 -18.42 -7.88 -10.40
CA GLU A 323 -18.48 -8.47 -11.73
C GLU A 323 -17.64 -7.67 -12.74
N HIS A 324 -17.71 -6.34 -12.70
CA HIS A 324 -16.91 -5.48 -13.56
C HIS A 324 -15.42 -5.61 -13.25
N VAL A 325 -15.05 -5.68 -11.97
CA VAL A 325 -13.65 -5.83 -11.55
C VAL A 325 -13.08 -7.18 -12.01
N LEU A 326 -13.81 -8.29 -11.79
CA LEU A 326 -13.34 -9.60 -12.20
C LEU A 326 -13.24 -9.70 -13.73
N ALA A 327 -14.20 -9.19 -14.48
CA ALA A 327 -14.15 -9.15 -15.95
C ALA A 327 -12.94 -8.31 -16.45
N ALA A 328 -12.71 -7.14 -15.85
CA ALA A 328 -11.55 -6.31 -16.19
C ALA A 328 -10.22 -7.01 -15.89
N TYR A 329 -10.15 -7.79 -14.80
CA TYR A 329 -8.94 -8.55 -14.44
C TYR A 329 -8.73 -9.76 -15.36
N GLU A 330 -9.79 -10.46 -15.76
CA GLU A 330 -9.72 -11.52 -16.78
C GLU A 330 -9.22 -10.97 -18.12
N GLU A 331 -9.72 -9.79 -18.54
CA GLU A 331 -9.23 -9.11 -19.74
C GLU A 331 -7.76 -8.71 -19.61
N ALA A 332 -7.36 -8.17 -18.45
CA ALA A 332 -5.96 -7.81 -18.18
C ALA A 332 -5.05 -9.05 -18.24
N ILE A 333 -5.47 -10.19 -17.72
CA ILE A 333 -4.72 -11.47 -17.80
C ILE A 333 -4.58 -11.92 -19.24
N LYS A 334 -5.66 -11.92 -20.01
CA LYS A 334 -5.68 -12.30 -21.42
C LYS A 334 -4.74 -11.41 -22.26
N GLU A 335 -4.76 -10.10 -21.98
CA GLU A 335 -3.90 -9.11 -22.63
C GLU A 335 -2.49 -9.05 -22.01
N ARG A 336 -2.18 -9.97 -21.05
CA ARG A 336 -0.86 -10.10 -20.41
C ARG A 336 -0.39 -8.81 -19.74
N TYR A 337 -1.25 -8.15 -18.98
CA TYR A 337 -0.86 -7.09 -18.07
C TYR A 337 0.01 -7.65 -16.95
N ARG A 338 0.87 -6.82 -16.41
CA ARG A 338 1.71 -7.14 -15.27
C ARG A 338 0.96 -6.80 -13.98
N PHE A 339 1.01 -7.70 -13.02
CA PHE A 339 0.26 -7.59 -11.77
C PHE A 339 1.15 -7.17 -10.60
N PHE A 340 0.54 -6.62 -9.56
CA PHE A 340 1.10 -6.19 -8.27
C PHE A 340 1.98 -4.94 -8.31
N SER A 341 2.87 -4.83 -7.26
CA SER A 341 3.61 -3.62 -6.88
C SER A 341 4.40 -2.97 -8.01
N PHE A 342 5.02 -3.78 -8.87
CA PHE A 342 5.80 -3.33 -10.02
C PHE A 342 5.07 -3.58 -11.36
N GLY A 343 3.81 -3.93 -11.27
CA GLY A 343 2.97 -4.20 -12.42
C GLY A 343 2.45 -2.95 -13.12
N ASP A 344 1.40 -3.15 -13.88
CA ASP A 344 0.70 -2.11 -14.61
C ASP A 344 -0.40 -1.47 -13.73
N ALA A 345 -1.00 -0.41 -14.22
CA ALA A 345 -2.01 0.36 -13.51
C ALA A 345 -3.43 0.06 -14.00
N CYS A 346 -4.39 0.30 -13.12
CA CYS A 346 -5.81 0.30 -13.42
C CYS A 346 -6.44 1.60 -12.93
N PHE A 347 -7.35 2.19 -13.71
CA PHE A 347 -8.08 3.39 -13.35
C PHE A 347 -9.59 3.14 -13.41
N PHE A 348 -10.23 3.09 -12.26
CA PHE A 348 -11.68 2.99 -12.11
C PHE A 348 -12.29 4.40 -12.09
N ARG A 349 -13.01 4.75 -13.16
CA ARG A 349 -13.60 6.08 -13.36
C ARG A 349 -15.12 6.11 -13.39
#